data_8d6743dc3f5d1c2e1c89e1cb58132312
#
_entry.id   8d6743dc3f5d1c2e1c89e1cb58132312
#
_cell.length_a   1.000
_cell.length_b   1.000
_cell.length_c   1.000
_cell.angle_alpha   90.00
_cell.angle_beta   90.00
_cell.angle_gamma   90.00
#
_symmetry.space_group_name_H-M   'P 1'
#
loop_
_entity.id
_entity.type
_entity.pdbx_description
1 polymer ?
#
loop_
_entity_poly.entity_id
_entity_poly.type
_entity_poly.pdbx_seq_one_letter_code
_entity_poly.pdbx_strand_id
1 'polypeptide(L)'
;MSRSLYKSTLDFLISQSSIKAEGNHLRRLKTLCGMLCSCIKTQKSTLEGISSATDQSNSESALKQAKRWLDSKWSDWESFFAPYIIGLVQKAMSKGEIILVIDGSEMGGNCVTLMLSFIWGNYAIPLAWITREGKKGHFPEQMHLDLLKQVHHLFASPQRVILLGDGEFDGSKLRAWCNSNAWEFVLRTSKDHLVDYGDEIAPLSKLSPVQGHQFAFLEDATKGDHAIIWQGKGHSDPIFLLTNMDLGAMACRYYRKRFKIENLFKSMKSAGFNLHKSKVEGAARVGSLILVVALAFVLTICVGFLLKKQPKQVLKSFVRVDKVPKMSPILLAQKCLDKTFDLALSFFLNLSKNWATFFS
;
A
#
# COMPACT_ATOMS: atom_id res chain seq x y z
N MET A 1 -6.51 28.07 3.44
CA MET A 1 -6.46 26.77 4.17
C MET A 1 -7.02 27.03 5.55
N SER A 2 -7.87 26.17 6.13
CA SER A 2 -8.19 26.37 7.53
C SER A 2 -6.90 26.15 8.32
N ARG A 3 -6.55 27.14 9.14
CA ARG A 3 -5.35 27.16 9.98
C ARG A 3 -5.22 25.90 10.83
N SER A 4 -6.34 25.27 11.04
CA SER A 4 -6.57 24.12 11.88
C SER A 4 -6.11 22.79 11.24
N LEU A 5 -6.36 22.45 9.94
CA LEU A 5 -5.87 21.20 9.33
C LEU A 5 -4.35 21.14 9.25
N TYR A 6 -3.73 22.22 8.78
CA TYR A 6 -2.27 22.30 8.69
C TYR A 6 -1.64 22.09 10.08
N LYS A 7 -2.15 22.82 11.09
CA LYS A 7 -1.64 22.70 12.46
C LYS A 7 -1.72 21.27 12.96
N SER A 8 -2.88 20.62 12.85
CA SER A 8 -3.04 19.26 13.36
C SER A 8 -2.27 18.20 12.58
N THR A 9 -2.19 18.37 11.25
CA THR A 9 -1.33 17.49 10.45
C THR A 9 0.15 17.68 10.84
N LEU A 10 0.58 18.92 11.07
CA LEU A 10 1.94 19.20 11.50
C LEU A 10 2.23 18.63 12.90
N ASP A 11 1.32 18.84 13.86
CA ASP A 11 1.43 18.29 15.21
C ASP A 11 1.51 16.76 15.19
N PHE A 12 0.71 16.10 14.33
CA PHE A 12 0.80 14.67 14.08
C PHE A 12 2.17 14.28 13.53
N LEU A 13 2.65 14.96 12.48
CA LEU A 13 3.95 14.64 11.87
C LEU A 13 5.10 14.82 12.89
N ILE A 14 5.06 15.86 13.70
CA ILE A 14 6.05 16.11 14.74
C ILE A 14 5.99 15.04 15.83
N SER A 15 4.80 14.68 16.29
CA SER A 15 4.62 13.72 17.39
C SER A 15 5.04 12.29 17.05
N GLN A 16 4.95 11.91 15.77
CA GLN A 16 5.31 10.57 15.30
C GLN A 16 6.72 10.51 14.67
N SER A 17 7.38 11.66 14.49
CA SER A 17 8.71 11.68 13.88
C SER A 17 9.73 10.91 14.73
N SER A 18 10.51 10.05 14.10
CA SER A 18 11.65 9.33 14.71
C SER A 18 12.85 10.24 14.97
N ILE A 19 12.90 11.40 14.33
CA ILE A 19 13.97 12.39 14.44
C ILE A 19 13.42 13.64 15.13
N LYS A 20 14.22 14.26 16.02
CA LYS A 20 13.84 15.49 16.69
C LYS A 20 13.46 16.58 15.69
N ALA A 21 12.26 17.14 15.85
CA ALA A 21 11.68 18.09 14.91
C ALA A 21 12.27 19.49 15.07
N GLU A 22 13.53 19.66 14.70
CA GLU A 22 14.29 20.92 14.80
C GLU A 22 15.01 21.25 13.48
N GLY A 23 15.45 22.48 13.34
CA GLY A 23 16.30 22.94 12.24
C GLY A 23 15.75 22.56 10.85
N ASN A 24 16.59 21.90 10.06
CA ASN A 24 16.23 21.50 8.70
C ASN A 24 15.20 20.37 8.66
N HIS A 25 15.18 19.47 9.65
CA HIS A 25 14.16 18.41 9.71
C HIS A 25 12.78 19.01 9.91
N LEU A 26 12.61 19.94 10.84
CA LEU A 26 11.34 20.65 11.03
C LEU A 26 10.89 21.42 9.77
N ARG A 27 11.84 22.03 9.03
CA ARG A 27 11.50 22.70 7.76
C ARG A 27 10.96 21.70 6.74
N ARG A 28 11.57 20.50 6.63
CA ARG A 28 11.09 19.42 5.73
C ARG A 28 9.71 18.89 6.15
N LEU A 29 9.48 18.71 7.47
CA LEU A 29 8.16 18.32 8.00
C LEU A 29 7.09 19.36 7.67
N LYS A 30 7.39 20.65 7.80
CA LYS A 30 6.46 21.75 7.41
C LYS A 30 6.14 21.70 5.92
N THR A 31 7.14 21.44 5.06
CA THR A 31 6.91 21.32 3.62
C THR A 31 6.08 20.08 3.29
N LEU A 32 6.39 18.93 3.89
CA LEU A 32 5.60 17.70 3.75
C LEU A 32 4.16 17.92 4.20
N CYS A 33 3.95 18.56 5.35
CA CYS A 33 2.62 18.92 5.86
C CYS A 33 1.83 19.75 4.84
N GLY A 34 2.44 20.78 4.29
CA GLY A 34 1.83 21.60 3.24
C GLY A 34 1.43 20.79 2.01
N MET A 35 2.34 19.93 1.52
CA MET A 35 2.06 19.04 0.38
C MET A 35 0.95 18.03 0.67
N LEU A 36 0.93 17.42 1.86
CA LEU A 36 -0.11 16.48 2.28
C LEU A 36 -1.48 17.15 2.33
N CYS A 37 -1.58 18.29 3.01
CA CYS A 37 -2.84 19.05 3.10
C CYS A 37 -3.34 19.46 1.72
N SER A 38 -2.44 19.89 0.84
CA SER A 38 -2.78 20.23 -0.54
C SER A 38 -3.25 19.01 -1.33
N CYS A 39 -2.52 17.92 -1.27
CA CYS A 39 -2.83 16.67 -1.96
C CYS A 39 -4.19 16.11 -1.53
N ILE A 40 -4.47 16.08 -0.22
CA ILE A 40 -5.75 15.61 0.34
C ILE A 40 -6.90 16.52 -0.12
N LYS A 41 -6.72 17.85 -0.10
CA LYS A 41 -7.75 18.82 -0.47
C LYS A 41 -8.04 18.83 -1.97
N THR A 42 -6.99 18.87 -2.80
CA THR A 42 -7.13 18.99 -4.25
C THR A 42 -7.37 17.66 -4.95
N GLN A 43 -7.02 16.55 -4.30
CA GLN A 43 -6.99 15.22 -4.90
C GLN A 43 -6.11 15.17 -6.16
N LYS A 44 -5.06 15.97 -6.18
CA LYS A 44 -4.10 16.08 -7.29
C LYS A 44 -2.68 15.92 -6.76
N SER A 45 -1.87 15.21 -7.51
CA SER A 45 -0.44 15.03 -7.27
C SER A 45 0.44 15.75 -8.28
N THR A 46 -0.12 16.67 -9.08
CA THR A 46 0.69 17.61 -9.87
C THR A 46 1.43 18.56 -8.92
N LEU A 47 2.55 19.12 -9.37
CA LEU A 47 3.32 20.06 -8.56
C LEU A 47 2.47 21.22 -8.05
N GLU A 48 1.61 21.78 -8.90
CA GLU A 48 0.65 22.82 -8.53
C GLU A 48 -0.37 22.29 -7.51
N GLY A 49 -0.86 21.05 -7.73
CA GLY A 49 -1.83 20.41 -6.83
C GLY A 49 -1.31 20.21 -5.42
N ILE A 50 -0.05 19.76 -5.26
CA ILE A 50 0.57 19.53 -3.95
C ILE A 50 1.12 20.80 -3.29
N SER A 51 1.22 21.91 -4.02
CA SER A 51 1.71 23.20 -3.49
C SER A 51 0.61 24.23 -3.22
N SER A 52 -0.62 24.00 -3.66
CA SER A 52 -1.69 25.00 -3.70
C SER A 52 -2.26 25.43 -2.34
N ALA A 53 -2.04 24.66 -1.29
CA ALA A 53 -2.59 24.93 0.05
C ALA A 53 -1.53 25.25 1.10
N THR A 54 -0.34 25.68 0.71
CA THR A 54 0.65 26.18 1.66
C THR A 54 0.26 27.57 2.14
N ASP A 55 0.49 27.89 3.42
CA ASP A 55 0.18 29.21 4.01
C ASP A 55 1.04 30.36 3.42
N GLN A 56 1.80 30.09 2.38
CA GLN A 56 2.64 31.11 1.76
C GLN A 56 1.82 31.96 0.79
N SER A 57 1.89 33.26 0.97
CA SER A 57 1.28 34.26 0.11
C SER A 57 1.75 34.24 -1.34
N ASN A 58 2.81 33.47 -1.64
CA ASN A 58 3.41 33.35 -2.95
C ASN A 58 3.38 31.87 -3.43
N SER A 59 2.50 31.57 -4.37
CA SER A 59 2.34 30.22 -4.97
C SER A 59 3.64 29.71 -5.63
N GLU A 60 4.46 30.59 -6.17
CA GLU A 60 5.73 30.24 -6.81
C GLU A 60 6.77 29.74 -5.77
N SER A 61 6.82 30.37 -4.61
CA SER A 61 7.68 29.94 -3.51
C SER A 61 7.29 28.54 -3.01
N ALA A 62 6.00 28.29 -2.86
CA ALA A 62 5.49 26.97 -2.47
C ALA A 62 5.84 25.88 -3.49
N LEU A 63 5.71 26.19 -4.78
CA LEU A 63 6.09 25.30 -5.86
C LEU A 63 7.59 24.98 -5.83
N LYS A 64 8.44 25.99 -5.66
CA LYS A 64 9.89 25.82 -5.53
C LYS A 64 10.27 24.96 -4.31
N GLN A 65 9.58 25.14 -3.19
CA GLN A 65 9.79 24.32 -1.99
C GLN A 65 9.38 22.86 -2.22
N ALA A 66 8.22 22.60 -2.83
CA ALA A 66 7.79 21.25 -3.17
C ALA A 66 8.79 20.55 -4.10
N LYS A 67 9.25 21.25 -5.17
CA LYS A 67 10.28 20.72 -6.07
C LYS A 67 11.56 20.33 -5.31
N ARG A 68 12.09 21.24 -4.48
CA ARG A 68 13.31 20.98 -3.69
C ARG A 68 13.13 19.82 -2.72
N TRP A 69 11.94 19.66 -2.15
CA TRP A 69 11.62 18.55 -1.27
C TRP A 69 11.63 17.21 -2.02
N LEU A 70 11.01 17.15 -3.21
CA LEU A 70 11.00 15.95 -4.05
C LEU A 70 12.40 15.58 -4.57
N ASP A 71 13.28 16.56 -4.77
CA ASP A 71 14.67 16.39 -5.21
C ASP A 71 15.65 16.05 -4.09
N SER A 72 15.19 16.14 -2.84
CA SER A 72 16.07 16.00 -1.69
C SER A 72 16.36 14.52 -1.38
N LYS A 73 17.64 14.16 -1.34
CA LYS A 73 18.09 12.84 -0.86
C LYS A 73 17.71 12.55 0.60
N TRP A 74 17.30 13.57 1.35
CA TRP A 74 16.87 13.48 2.75
C TRP A 74 15.36 13.32 2.89
N SER A 75 14.62 13.23 1.79
CA SER A 75 13.16 12.96 1.79
C SER A 75 12.94 11.46 1.62
N ASP A 76 13.54 10.68 2.51
CA ASP A 76 13.62 9.23 2.47
C ASP A 76 12.44 8.57 3.21
N TRP A 77 12.28 7.27 2.94
CA TRP A 77 11.23 6.44 3.50
C TRP A 77 11.33 6.31 5.03
N GLU A 78 12.54 6.13 5.56
CA GLU A 78 12.82 5.91 6.98
C GLU A 78 12.43 7.14 7.83
N SER A 79 12.71 8.33 7.31
CA SER A 79 12.46 9.59 8.04
C SER A 79 11.04 10.13 7.85
N PHE A 80 10.43 9.93 6.68
CA PHE A 80 9.19 10.63 6.29
C PHE A 80 8.01 9.74 5.94
N PHE A 81 8.15 8.42 6.01
CA PHE A 81 7.02 7.49 5.81
C PHE A 81 6.92 6.44 6.92
N ALA A 82 7.99 5.70 7.19
CA ALA A 82 7.98 4.61 8.16
C ALA A 82 7.41 5.01 9.55
N PRO A 83 7.80 6.15 10.15
CA PRO A 83 7.30 6.54 11.47
C PRO A 83 5.77 6.69 11.52
N TYR A 84 5.15 7.05 10.40
CA TYR A 84 3.72 7.32 10.31
C TYR A 84 2.89 6.08 9.99
N ILE A 85 3.53 4.97 9.58
CA ILE A 85 2.87 3.72 9.23
C ILE A 85 3.09 2.60 10.25
N ILE A 86 4.18 2.66 11.04
CA ILE A 86 4.56 1.61 11.98
C ILE A 86 3.43 1.26 12.96
N GLY A 87 2.73 2.25 13.50
CA GLY A 87 1.59 2.00 14.41
C GLY A 87 0.46 1.21 13.76
N LEU A 88 0.19 1.43 12.46
CA LEU A 88 -0.80 0.65 11.70
C LEU A 88 -0.31 -0.78 11.45
N VAL A 89 0.97 -0.95 11.13
CA VAL A 89 1.58 -2.28 10.94
C VAL A 89 1.48 -3.07 12.24
N GLN A 90 1.90 -2.51 13.37
CA GLN A 90 1.82 -3.13 14.70
C GLN A 90 0.38 -3.54 15.04
N LYS A 91 -0.59 -2.66 14.74
CA LYS A 91 -2.00 -2.98 14.94
C LYS A 91 -2.50 -4.06 13.99
N ALA A 92 -2.04 -4.10 12.74
CA ALA A 92 -2.34 -5.21 11.83
C ALA A 92 -1.84 -6.53 12.40
N MET A 93 -0.60 -6.53 12.89
CA MET A 93 0.09 -7.67 13.47
C MET A 93 -0.55 -8.16 14.78
N SER A 94 -1.18 -7.30 15.57
CA SER A 94 -1.84 -7.71 16.82
C SER A 94 -2.97 -8.74 16.64
N LYS A 95 -3.34 -9.06 15.40
CA LYS A 95 -4.30 -10.12 15.04
C LYS A 95 -3.65 -11.50 14.83
N GLY A 96 -2.35 -11.63 15.08
CA GLY A 96 -1.59 -12.88 14.96
C GLY A 96 -1.01 -13.13 13.58
N GLU A 97 -1.49 -12.45 12.54
CA GLU A 97 -0.96 -12.57 11.17
C GLU A 97 -0.95 -11.23 10.44
N ILE A 98 -0.02 -11.07 9.52
CA ILE A 98 -0.02 -9.98 8.56
C ILE A 98 0.09 -10.52 7.13
N ILE A 99 -0.72 -9.97 6.24
CA ILE A 99 -0.73 -10.35 4.83
C ILE A 99 -0.11 -9.20 4.04
N LEU A 100 0.98 -9.50 3.38
CA LEU A 100 1.69 -8.60 2.49
C LEU A 100 1.32 -8.91 1.03
N VAL A 101 1.28 -7.90 0.20
CA VAL A 101 1.07 -8.04 -1.26
C VAL A 101 2.14 -7.25 -1.96
N ILE A 102 2.86 -7.91 -2.86
CA ILE A 102 3.84 -7.29 -3.75
C ILE A 102 3.26 -7.23 -5.17
N ASP A 103 3.38 -6.07 -5.83
CA ASP A 103 2.94 -5.89 -7.21
C ASP A 103 3.61 -4.67 -7.84
N GLY A 104 3.70 -4.65 -9.17
CA GLY A 104 4.30 -3.59 -9.94
C GLY A 104 3.27 -2.73 -10.69
N SER A 105 3.51 -1.43 -10.79
CA SER A 105 2.63 -0.55 -11.55
C SER A 105 3.36 0.64 -12.15
N GLU A 106 2.93 1.07 -13.33
CA GLU A 106 3.33 2.37 -13.88
C GLU A 106 2.70 3.48 -13.04
N MET A 107 3.54 4.42 -12.56
CA MET A 107 3.11 5.50 -11.66
C MET A 107 3.18 6.90 -12.29
N GLY A 108 3.44 6.97 -13.60
CA GLY A 108 3.63 8.22 -14.34
C GLY A 108 5.12 8.57 -14.52
N GLY A 109 5.40 9.66 -15.25
CA GLY A 109 6.76 10.15 -15.47
C GLY A 109 7.71 9.13 -16.13
N ASN A 110 7.20 8.23 -16.97
CA ASN A 110 7.95 7.11 -17.56
C ASN A 110 8.65 6.24 -16.50
N CYS A 111 8.01 6.08 -15.34
CA CYS A 111 8.50 5.30 -14.21
C CYS A 111 7.56 4.15 -13.86
N VAL A 112 8.15 3.04 -13.48
CA VAL A 112 7.47 1.88 -12.89
C VAL A 112 7.88 1.73 -11.43
N THR A 113 6.94 1.35 -10.61
CA THR A 113 7.15 1.20 -9.16
C THR A 113 6.74 -0.19 -8.72
N LEU A 114 7.67 -0.87 -8.10
CA LEU A 114 7.43 -2.08 -7.32
C LEU A 114 6.97 -1.65 -5.93
N MET A 115 5.81 -2.11 -5.50
CA MET A 115 5.22 -1.73 -4.21
C MET A 115 4.91 -2.94 -3.37
N LEU A 116 5.27 -2.87 -2.11
CA LEU A 116 4.81 -3.77 -1.07
C LEU A 116 3.72 -3.05 -0.27
N SER A 117 2.61 -3.73 -0.03
CA SER A 117 1.50 -3.25 0.77
C SER A 117 1.08 -4.32 1.78
N PHE A 118 0.45 -3.94 2.88
CA PHE A 118 -0.21 -4.90 3.78
C PHE A 118 -1.73 -4.78 3.69
N ILE A 119 -2.42 -5.89 3.97
CA ILE A 119 -3.87 -5.93 3.92
C ILE A 119 -4.46 -5.52 5.27
N TRP A 120 -5.27 -4.47 5.23
CA TRP A 120 -6.07 -4.02 6.36
C TRP A 120 -7.56 -4.09 6.01
N GLY A 121 -8.26 -5.05 6.60
CA GLY A 121 -9.65 -5.31 6.24
C GLY A 121 -9.82 -5.55 4.72
N ASN A 122 -10.53 -4.68 4.05
CA ASN A 122 -10.75 -4.76 2.60
C ASN A 122 -9.81 -3.88 1.76
N TYR A 123 -8.75 -3.34 2.35
CA TYR A 123 -7.85 -2.38 1.70
C TYR A 123 -6.42 -2.87 1.75
N ALA A 124 -5.67 -2.61 0.67
CA ALA A 124 -4.22 -2.66 0.69
C ALA A 124 -3.71 -1.29 1.11
N ILE A 125 -2.78 -1.27 2.06
CA ILE A 125 -2.15 -0.06 2.59
C ILE A 125 -0.69 -0.08 2.15
N PRO A 126 -0.17 0.97 1.50
CA PRO A 126 1.22 1.01 1.06
C PRO A 126 2.16 0.88 2.25
N LEU A 127 3.21 0.09 2.10
CA LEU A 127 4.21 -0.14 3.12
C LEU A 127 5.59 0.35 2.69
N ALA A 128 6.05 -0.08 1.52
CA ALA A 128 7.32 0.34 0.94
C ALA A 128 7.28 0.23 -0.60
N TRP A 129 8.21 0.88 -1.28
CA TRP A 129 8.30 0.84 -2.74
C TRP A 129 9.70 1.14 -3.24
N ILE A 130 9.99 0.62 -4.43
CA ILE A 130 11.18 0.96 -5.21
C ILE A 130 10.70 1.44 -6.59
N THR A 131 11.16 2.61 -7.02
CA THR A 131 10.79 3.19 -8.31
C THR A 131 12.00 3.18 -9.23
N ARG A 132 11.79 2.80 -10.50
CA ARG A 132 12.81 2.87 -11.55
C ARG A 132 12.24 3.53 -12.80
N GLU A 133 13.10 4.07 -13.63
CA GLU A 133 12.73 4.54 -14.96
C GLU A 133 12.47 3.35 -15.89
N GLY A 134 11.55 3.55 -16.83
CA GLY A 134 11.17 2.57 -17.83
C GLY A 134 9.66 2.36 -17.91
N LYS A 135 9.28 1.57 -18.91
CA LYS A 135 7.90 1.12 -19.11
C LYS A 135 7.65 -0.16 -18.33
N LYS A 136 6.38 -0.55 -18.25
CA LYS A 136 5.97 -1.82 -17.63
C LYS A 136 6.77 -2.98 -18.22
N GLY A 137 7.34 -3.77 -17.36
CA GLY A 137 8.14 -4.97 -17.66
C GLY A 137 8.46 -5.66 -16.34
N HIS A 138 9.05 -6.83 -16.40
CA HIS A 138 9.44 -7.58 -15.21
C HIS A 138 10.51 -6.82 -14.41
N PHE A 139 10.32 -6.76 -13.09
CA PHE A 139 11.35 -6.28 -12.18
C PHE A 139 12.41 -7.36 -11.96
N PRO A 140 13.71 -7.00 -11.92
CA PRO A 140 14.73 -7.95 -11.50
C PRO A 140 14.39 -8.56 -10.13
N GLU A 141 14.56 -9.86 -9.97
CA GLU A 141 14.26 -10.57 -8.71
C GLU A 141 15.03 -9.96 -7.51
N GLN A 142 16.22 -9.40 -7.76
CA GLN A 142 16.97 -8.68 -6.73
C GLN A 142 16.20 -7.51 -6.14
N MET A 143 15.42 -6.77 -6.96
CA MET A 143 14.58 -5.68 -6.46
C MET A 143 13.45 -6.17 -5.55
N HIS A 144 12.92 -7.37 -5.81
CA HIS A 144 11.94 -8.00 -4.91
C HIS A 144 12.57 -8.22 -3.53
N LEU A 145 13.78 -8.80 -3.50
CA LEU A 145 14.51 -9.04 -2.27
C LEU A 145 14.88 -7.74 -1.54
N ASP A 146 15.34 -6.73 -2.26
CA ASP A 146 15.72 -5.44 -1.68
C ASP A 146 14.51 -4.77 -1.00
N LEU A 147 13.35 -4.83 -1.64
CA LEU A 147 12.11 -4.31 -1.07
C LEU A 147 11.67 -5.05 0.20
N LEU A 148 11.78 -6.39 0.21
CA LEU A 148 11.46 -7.17 1.41
C LEU A 148 12.45 -6.91 2.54
N LYS A 149 13.75 -6.85 2.25
CA LYS A 149 14.81 -6.53 3.23
C LYS A 149 14.61 -5.17 3.86
N GLN A 150 14.17 -4.17 3.09
CA GLN A 150 13.89 -2.82 3.60
C GLN A 150 12.90 -2.84 4.76
N VAL A 151 11.91 -3.71 4.73
CA VAL A 151 10.84 -3.75 5.75
C VAL A 151 10.92 -4.91 6.72
N HIS A 152 11.83 -5.87 6.50
CA HIS A 152 11.92 -7.09 7.30
C HIS A 152 12.03 -6.82 8.80
N HIS A 153 12.77 -5.79 9.18
CA HIS A 153 12.95 -5.39 10.58
C HIS A 153 11.64 -5.00 11.29
N LEU A 154 10.57 -4.65 10.55
CA LEU A 154 9.26 -4.33 11.12
C LEU A 154 8.53 -5.59 11.63
N PHE A 155 8.94 -6.78 11.19
CA PHE A 155 8.31 -8.06 11.45
C PHE A 155 9.18 -8.99 12.31
N ALA A 156 10.05 -8.42 13.14
CA ALA A 156 11.01 -9.18 13.97
C ALA A 156 10.38 -9.99 15.12
N SER A 157 9.06 -9.98 15.29
CA SER A 157 8.33 -10.76 16.30
C SER A 157 7.86 -12.09 15.71
N PRO A 158 7.58 -13.14 16.52
CA PRO A 158 7.15 -14.46 16.05
C PRO A 158 5.73 -14.44 15.48
N GLN A 159 5.48 -13.59 14.52
CA GLN A 159 4.18 -13.42 13.89
C GLN A 159 4.17 -14.04 12.50
N ARG A 160 3.01 -14.56 12.14
CA ARG A 160 2.78 -15.16 10.85
C ARG A 160 2.76 -14.07 9.77
N VAL A 161 3.71 -14.10 8.84
CA VAL A 161 3.79 -13.19 7.70
C VAL A 161 3.50 -13.98 6.43
N ILE A 162 2.57 -13.50 5.62
CA ILE A 162 2.13 -14.15 4.39
C ILE A 162 2.35 -13.20 3.22
N LEU A 163 3.20 -13.56 2.27
CA LEU A 163 3.48 -12.79 1.06
C LEU A 163 2.61 -13.28 -0.10
N LEU A 164 1.90 -12.36 -0.76
CA LEU A 164 1.12 -12.62 -1.97
C LEU A 164 1.74 -11.89 -3.16
N GLY A 165 1.84 -12.54 -4.31
CA GLY A 165 2.32 -11.95 -5.55
C GLY A 165 1.65 -12.55 -6.78
N ASP A 166 1.75 -11.86 -7.92
CA ASP A 166 1.32 -12.44 -9.20
C ASP A 166 2.45 -13.25 -9.85
N GLY A 167 2.29 -13.63 -11.15
CA GLY A 167 3.21 -14.50 -11.86
C GLY A 167 4.61 -13.90 -12.11
N GLU A 168 4.85 -12.65 -11.77
CA GLU A 168 6.17 -12.03 -11.83
C GLU A 168 7.02 -12.39 -10.61
N PHE A 169 6.39 -12.81 -9.49
CA PHE A 169 7.03 -12.97 -8.19
C PHE A 169 7.30 -14.43 -7.79
N ASP A 170 7.19 -15.37 -8.72
CA ASP A 170 7.39 -16.81 -8.44
C ASP A 170 8.87 -17.26 -8.43
N GLY A 171 9.80 -16.34 -8.49
CA GLY A 171 11.24 -16.59 -8.55
C GLY A 171 11.78 -17.42 -7.39
N SER A 172 12.78 -18.25 -7.67
CA SER A 172 13.34 -19.19 -6.69
C SER A 172 14.07 -18.50 -5.53
N LYS A 173 14.73 -17.37 -5.78
CA LYS A 173 15.43 -16.61 -4.72
C LYS A 173 14.45 -15.96 -3.77
N LEU A 174 13.30 -15.45 -4.28
CA LEU A 174 12.25 -14.88 -3.45
C LEU A 174 11.65 -15.94 -2.53
N ARG A 175 11.32 -17.12 -3.06
CA ARG A 175 10.79 -18.24 -2.29
C ARG A 175 11.77 -18.73 -1.24
N ALA A 176 13.04 -18.92 -1.62
CA ALA A 176 14.10 -19.31 -0.68
C ALA A 176 14.29 -18.27 0.43
N TRP A 177 14.19 -16.98 0.11
CA TRP A 177 14.26 -15.90 1.10
C TRP A 177 13.08 -15.96 2.08
N CYS A 178 11.85 -16.18 1.60
CA CYS A 178 10.69 -16.36 2.45
C CYS A 178 10.87 -17.55 3.40
N ASN A 179 11.29 -18.71 2.88
CA ASN A 179 11.54 -19.91 3.68
C ASN A 179 12.60 -19.66 4.77
N SER A 180 13.70 -18.98 4.41
CA SER A 180 14.79 -18.68 5.36
C SER A 180 14.37 -17.70 6.47
N ASN A 181 13.32 -16.90 6.26
CA ASN A 181 12.81 -15.94 7.24
C ASN A 181 11.49 -16.38 7.89
N ALA A 182 11.10 -17.65 7.73
CA ALA A 182 9.85 -18.22 8.23
C ALA A 182 8.60 -17.43 7.77
N TRP A 183 8.63 -16.89 6.55
CA TRP A 183 7.49 -16.28 5.91
C TRP A 183 6.77 -17.29 5.03
N GLU A 184 5.45 -17.31 5.11
CA GLU A 184 4.63 -18.05 4.15
C GLU A 184 4.43 -17.21 2.88
N PHE A 185 4.22 -17.90 1.77
CA PHE A 185 3.91 -17.21 0.53
C PHE A 185 2.81 -17.93 -0.26
N VAL A 186 2.11 -17.15 -1.09
CA VAL A 186 1.23 -17.66 -2.15
C VAL A 186 1.44 -16.80 -3.40
N LEU A 187 2.11 -17.35 -4.37
CA LEU A 187 2.55 -16.66 -5.57
C LEU A 187 1.92 -17.32 -6.80
N ARG A 188 1.38 -16.51 -7.71
CA ARG A 188 0.95 -17.05 -9.00
C ARG A 188 2.16 -17.50 -9.79
N THR A 189 2.01 -18.58 -10.55
CA THR A 189 3.06 -19.09 -11.44
C THR A 189 2.52 -19.37 -12.84
N SER A 190 3.43 -19.66 -13.76
CA SER A 190 3.10 -20.07 -15.13
C SER A 190 2.47 -21.46 -15.14
N LYS A 191 1.58 -21.69 -16.10
CA LYS A 191 1.06 -23.02 -16.42
C LYS A 191 2.15 -24.01 -16.85
N ASP A 192 3.29 -23.49 -17.29
CA ASP A 192 4.44 -24.27 -17.79
C ASP A 192 5.46 -24.57 -16.68
N HIS A 193 5.19 -24.14 -15.44
CA HIS A 193 6.01 -24.48 -14.28
C HIS A 193 6.06 -26.00 -14.09
N LEU A 194 7.28 -26.55 -14.03
CA LEU A 194 7.50 -27.98 -13.88
C LEU A 194 7.39 -28.39 -12.40
N VAL A 195 6.64 -29.43 -12.15
CA VAL A 195 6.49 -30.05 -10.83
C VAL A 195 6.73 -31.55 -10.93
N ASP A 196 7.22 -32.12 -9.86
CA ASP A 196 7.35 -33.56 -9.70
C ASP A 196 6.01 -34.14 -9.24
N TYR A 197 5.46 -35.04 -10.05
CA TYR A 197 4.19 -35.69 -9.75
C TYR A 197 4.41 -37.21 -9.74
N GLY A 198 4.97 -37.72 -8.68
CA GLY A 198 5.36 -39.11 -8.51
C GLY A 198 6.60 -39.46 -9.36
N ASP A 199 6.46 -40.25 -10.37
CA ASP A 199 7.59 -40.73 -11.21
C ASP A 199 7.84 -39.83 -12.44
N GLU A 200 7.06 -38.76 -12.65
CA GLU A 200 7.15 -37.90 -13.84
C GLU A 200 7.30 -36.44 -13.48
N ILE A 201 8.18 -35.73 -14.19
CA ILE A 201 8.25 -34.28 -14.18
C ILE A 201 7.34 -33.75 -15.27
N ALA A 202 6.32 -33.01 -14.92
CA ALA A 202 5.33 -32.48 -15.86
C ALA A 202 5.03 -30.98 -15.60
N PRO A 203 4.68 -30.22 -16.67
CA PRO A 203 4.18 -28.86 -16.48
C PRO A 203 2.78 -28.87 -15.85
N LEU A 204 2.49 -27.89 -15.01
CA LEU A 204 1.20 -27.74 -14.33
C LEU A 204 0.00 -27.78 -15.30
N SER A 205 0.17 -27.33 -16.55
CA SER A 205 -0.87 -27.38 -17.57
C SER A 205 -1.29 -28.80 -18.00
N LYS A 206 -0.46 -29.80 -17.77
CA LYS A 206 -0.81 -31.21 -18.05
C LYS A 206 -1.61 -31.88 -16.94
N LEU A 207 -1.61 -31.26 -15.75
CA LEU A 207 -2.27 -31.76 -14.57
C LEU A 207 -3.64 -31.08 -14.46
N SER A 208 -4.71 -31.86 -14.61
CA SER A 208 -6.08 -31.36 -14.46
C SER A 208 -6.52 -31.48 -12.99
N PRO A 209 -7.30 -30.54 -12.48
CA PRO A 209 -7.96 -30.73 -11.19
C PRO A 209 -8.78 -32.01 -11.21
N VAL A 210 -8.77 -32.76 -10.11
CA VAL A 210 -9.62 -33.97 -9.97
C VAL A 210 -11.08 -33.53 -10.09
N GLN A 211 -11.87 -34.33 -10.82
CA GLN A 211 -13.28 -34.04 -11.05
C GLN A 211 -14.02 -33.80 -9.71
N GLY A 212 -14.72 -32.69 -9.62
CA GLY A 212 -15.45 -32.31 -8.41
C GLY A 212 -14.64 -31.48 -7.41
N HIS A 213 -13.33 -31.28 -7.60
CA HIS A 213 -12.49 -30.42 -6.78
C HIS A 213 -12.25 -29.07 -7.46
N GLN A 214 -12.20 -28.00 -6.63
CA GLN A 214 -11.91 -26.65 -7.11
C GLN A 214 -10.39 -26.41 -7.25
N PHE A 215 -9.55 -27.29 -6.69
CA PHE A 215 -8.09 -27.22 -6.76
C PHE A 215 -7.48 -28.62 -6.58
N ALA A 216 -6.25 -28.78 -7.08
CA ALA A 216 -5.36 -29.86 -6.76
C ALA A 216 -4.13 -29.33 -6.04
N PHE A 217 -3.59 -30.11 -5.10
CA PHE A 217 -2.41 -29.76 -4.34
C PHE A 217 -1.27 -30.69 -4.77
N LEU A 218 -0.17 -30.09 -5.21
CA LEU A 218 1.00 -30.82 -5.71
C LEU A 218 2.23 -30.36 -4.93
N GLU A 219 3.11 -31.28 -4.63
CA GLU A 219 4.42 -31.00 -4.03
C GLU A 219 5.44 -30.72 -5.15
N ASP A 220 6.15 -29.60 -5.04
CA ASP A 220 7.32 -29.30 -5.89
C ASP A 220 8.54 -29.93 -5.23
N ALA A 221 8.80 -31.20 -5.52
CA ALA A 221 9.86 -31.97 -4.90
C ALA A 221 11.27 -31.40 -5.12
N THR A 222 11.48 -30.63 -6.17
CA THR A 222 12.81 -30.03 -6.45
C THR A 222 13.14 -28.86 -5.52
N LYS A 223 12.13 -28.25 -4.86
CA LYS A 223 12.29 -27.01 -4.07
C LYS A 223 11.65 -27.06 -2.68
N GLY A 224 10.96 -28.13 -2.32
CA GLY A 224 10.22 -28.24 -1.07
C GLY A 224 9.01 -27.31 -0.94
N ASP A 225 8.57 -26.72 -2.08
CA ASP A 225 7.38 -25.88 -2.15
C ASP A 225 6.22 -26.70 -2.76
N HIS A 226 4.99 -26.25 -2.54
CA HIS A 226 3.81 -26.91 -3.07
C HIS A 226 3.25 -26.15 -4.28
N ALA A 227 2.76 -26.86 -5.27
CA ALA A 227 2.03 -26.30 -6.40
C ALA A 227 0.52 -26.57 -6.26
N ILE A 228 -0.29 -25.57 -6.58
CA ILE A 228 -1.75 -25.65 -6.53
C ILE A 228 -2.31 -25.34 -7.90
N ILE A 229 -3.21 -26.20 -8.40
CA ILE A 229 -4.08 -25.92 -9.53
C ILE A 229 -5.44 -25.55 -8.95
N TRP A 230 -5.86 -24.30 -9.16
CA TRP A 230 -7.09 -23.81 -8.58
C TRP A 230 -8.08 -23.38 -9.65
N GLN A 231 -9.18 -24.12 -9.76
CA GLN A 231 -10.32 -23.75 -10.59
C GLN A 231 -11.34 -23.00 -9.76
N GLY A 232 -11.33 -21.68 -9.86
CA GLY A 232 -12.28 -20.82 -9.17
C GLY A 232 -13.67 -20.88 -9.80
N LYS A 233 -14.73 -20.80 -8.99
CA LYS A 233 -16.11 -20.72 -9.49
C LYS A 233 -16.29 -19.52 -10.42
N GLY A 234 -16.73 -19.75 -11.66
CA GLY A 234 -16.98 -18.69 -12.64
C GLY A 234 -15.75 -18.26 -13.44
N HIS A 235 -14.60 -18.94 -13.31
CA HIS A 235 -13.43 -18.76 -14.14
C HIS A 235 -13.30 -19.90 -15.13
N SER A 236 -13.04 -19.57 -16.41
CA SER A 236 -12.82 -20.56 -17.47
C SER A 236 -11.49 -21.27 -17.32
N ASP A 237 -10.48 -20.53 -16.87
CA ASP A 237 -9.11 -21.01 -16.81
C ASP A 237 -8.66 -21.22 -15.36
N PRO A 238 -7.89 -22.29 -15.07
CA PRO A 238 -7.31 -22.50 -13.76
C PRO A 238 -6.24 -21.46 -13.44
N ILE A 239 -6.07 -21.19 -12.16
CA ILE A 239 -4.98 -20.38 -11.62
C ILE A 239 -3.96 -21.33 -11.02
N PHE A 240 -2.69 -21.15 -11.37
CA PHE A 240 -1.57 -21.92 -10.86
C PHE A 240 -0.84 -21.12 -9.80
N LEU A 241 -0.61 -21.73 -8.62
CA LEU A 241 0.00 -21.08 -7.47
C LEU A 241 1.16 -21.95 -6.95
N LEU A 242 2.20 -21.27 -6.45
CA LEU A 242 3.24 -21.88 -5.61
C LEU A 242 3.09 -21.38 -4.18
N THR A 243 3.29 -22.25 -3.21
CA THR A 243 3.17 -21.95 -1.79
C THR A 243 4.02 -22.89 -0.95
N ASN A 244 4.40 -22.44 0.23
CA ASN A 244 4.97 -23.27 1.30
C ASN A 244 3.95 -23.54 2.43
N MET A 245 2.65 -23.32 2.18
CA MET A 245 1.58 -23.62 3.13
C MET A 245 1.12 -25.07 2.97
N ASP A 246 0.91 -25.78 4.08
CA ASP A 246 0.42 -27.17 4.09
C ASP A 246 -1.04 -27.31 3.61
N LEU A 247 -1.83 -26.22 3.63
CA LEU A 247 -3.26 -26.24 3.32
C LEU A 247 -3.57 -25.46 2.04
N GLY A 248 -3.73 -26.15 0.91
CA GLY A 248 -4.02 -25.56 -0.38
C GLY A 248 -5.30 -24.71 -0.41
N ALA A 249 -6.37 -25.10 0.29
CA ALA A 249 -7.59 -24.31 0.39
C ALA A 249 -7.36 -22.96 1.10
N MET A 250 -6.47 -22.94 2.09
CA MET A 250 -6.09 -21.73 2.80
C MET A 250 -5.26 -20.81 1.89
N ALA A 251 -4.29 -21.36 1.16
CA ALA A 251 -3.51 -20.61 0.18
C ALA A 251 -4.41 -19.92 -0.86
N CYS A 252 -5.39 -20.64 -1.44
CA CYS A 252 -6.37 -20.06 -2.37
C CYS A 252 -7.20 -18.93 -1.73
N ARG A 253 -7.58 -19.05 -0.45
CA ARG A 253 -8.28 -18.01 0.30
C ARG A 253 -7.42 -16.77 0.47
N TYR A 254 -6.13 -16.92 0.77
CA TYR A 254 -5.21 -15.79 0.87
C TYR A 254 -4.98 -15.15 -0.50
N TYR A 255 -4.76 -15.93 -1.53
CA TYR A 255 -4.51 -15.40 -2.88
C TYR A 255 -5.62 -14.47 -3.38
N ARG A 256 -6.89 -14.74 -3.07
CA ARG A 256 -8.01 -13.84 -3.38
C ARG A 256 -7.82 -12.43 -2.83
N LYS A 257 -7.07 -12.26 -1.75
CA LYS A 257 -6.83 -10.93 -1.17
C LYS A 257 -5.82 -10.10 -1.96
N ARG A 258 -5.04 -10.73 -2.87
CA ARG A 258 -4.05 -10.04 -3.69
C ARG A 258 -4.66 -8.88 -4.49
N PHE A 259 -5.83 -9.07 -5.06
CA PHE A 259 -6.49 -8.05 -5.88
C PHE A 259 -6.77 -6.72 -5.17
N LYS A 260 -6.60 -6.65 -3.85
CA LYS A 260 -6.77 -5.39 -3.11
C LYS A 260 -5.69 -4.35 -3.45
N ILE A 261 -4.50 -4.77 -3.90
CA ILE A 261 -3.45 -3.86 -4.33
C ILE A 261 -3.82 -3.13 -5.63
N GLU A 262 -4.59 -3.76 -6.51
CA GLU A 262 -5.07 -3.11 -7.75
C GLU A 262 -5.99 -1.93 -7.43
N ASN A 263 -6.83 -2.04 -6.38
CA ASN A 263 -7.64 -0.93 -5.89
C ASN A 263 -6.81 0.18 -5.25
N LEU A 264 -5.71 -0.16 -4.57
CA LEU A 264 -4.73 0.81 -4.08
C LEU A 264 -4.13 1.58 -5.25
N PHE A 265 -3.58 0.90 -6.26
CA PHE A 265 -3.04 1.54 -7.46
C PHE A 265 -4.06 2.41 -8.18
N LYS A 266 -5.29 1.93 -8.34
CA LYS A 266 -6.39 2.72 -8.92
C LYS A 266 -6.65 3.99 -8.12
N SER A 267 -6.66 3.92 -6.78
CA SER A 267 -6.86 5.08 -5.91
C SER A 267 -5.72 6.09 -6.01
N MET A 268 -4.48 5.64 -6.07
CA MET A 268 -3.32 6.51 -6.22
C MET A 268 -3.25 7.13 -7.63
N LYS A 269 -3.50 6.34 -8.67
CA LYS A 269 -3.29 6.72 -10.09
C LYS A 269 -4.41 7.57 -10.66
N SER A 270 -5.68 7.20 -10.47
CA SER A 270 -6.78 7.80 -11.24
C SER A 270 -8.04 8.13 -10.44
N ALA A 271 -8.44 7.29 -9.49
CA ALA A 271 -9.71 7.46 -8.79
C ALA A 271 -9.61 8.27 -7.48
N GLY A 272 -8.44 8.80 -7.15
CA GLY A 272 -8.19 9.54 -5.92
C GLY A 272 -7.21 10.68 -6.15
N PHE A 273 -5.91 10.37 -6.21
CA PHE A 273 -4.86 11.39 -6.19
C PHE A 273 -4.28 11.75 -7.57
N ASN A 274 -4.73 11.10 -8.63
CA ASN A 274 -4.35 11.39 -10.04
C ASN A 274 -2.83 11.37 -10.31
N LEU A 275 -2.09 10.44 -9.71
CA LEU A 275 -0.63 10.36 -9.80
C LEU A 275 -0.13 10.27 -11.27
N HIS A 276 -0.88 9.59 -12.15
CA HIS A 276 -0.56 9.48 -13.57
C HIS A 276 -0.54 10.83 -14.32
N LYS A 277 -1.15 11.89 -13.73
CA LYS A 277 -1.17 13.25 -14.28
C LYS A 277 -0.11 14.17 -13.69
N SER A 278 0.78 13.64 -12.85
CA SER A 278 1.73 14.46 -12.07
C SER A 278 2.72 15.22 -12.93
N LYS A 279 3.08 14.70 -14.10
CA LYS A 279 4.15 15.21 -14.98
C LYS A 279 5.52 15.33 -14.25
N VAL A 280 5.67 14.66 -13.12
CA VAL A 280 6.95 14.55 -12.41
C VAL A 280 7.73 13.40 -13.03
N GLU A 281 8.98 13.66 -13.40
CA GLU A 281 9.88 12.73 -14.07
C GLU A 281 11.09 12.40 -13.20
N GLY A 282 11.74 11.27 -13.49
CA GLY A 282 12.89 10.76 -12.77
C GLY A 282 12.49 9.89 -11.56
N ALA A 283 13.10 8.71 -11.47
CA ALA A 283 12.73 7.67 -10.50
C ALA A 283 12.74 8.17 -9.05
N ALA A 284 13.77 8.91 -8.64
CA ALA A 284 13.91 9.45 -7.29
C ALA A 284 12.76 10.44 -6.96
N ARG A 285 12.46 11.36 -7.87
CA ARG A 285 11.36 12.33 -7.70
C ARG A 285 10.01 11.67 -7.64
N VAL A 286 9.75 10.71 -8.54
CA VAL A 286 8.51 9.93 -8.55
C VAL A 286 8.38 9.13 -7.26
N GLY A 287 9.46 8.51 -6.77
CA GLY A 287 9.50 7.81 -5.49
C GLY A 287 9.15 8.72 -4.31
N SER A 288 9.71 9.94 -4.28
CA SER A 288 9.38 10.96 -3.27
C SER A 288 7.94 11.47 -3.39
N LEU A 289 7.41 11.60 -4.62
CA LEU A 289 6.01 11.96 -4.84
C LEU A 289 5.06 10.85 -4.38
N ILE A 290 5.42 9.59 -4.62
CA ILE A 290 4.68 8.43 -4.11
C ILE A 290 4.61 8.47 -2.58
N LEU A 291 5.68 8.89 -1.88
CA LEU A 291 5.66 9.06 -0.42
C LEU A 291 4.57 10.03 0.01
N VAL A 292 4.48 11.20 -0.62
CA VAL A 292 3.43 12.19 -0.31
C VAL A 292 2.04 11.62 -0.59
N VAL A 293 1.84 10.97 -1.73
CA VAL A 293 0.54 10.41 -2.13
C VAL A 293 0.16 9.21 -1.25
N ALA A 294 1.10 8.34 -0.92
CA ALA A 294 0.88 7.19 -0.04
C ALA A 294 0.47 7.63 1.36
N LEU A 295 1.15 8.63 1.92
CA LEU A 295 0.80 9.16 3.24
C LEU A 295 -0.55 9.89 3.20
N ALA A 296 -0.84 10.66 2.15
CA ALA A 296 -2.15 11.29 1.95
C ALA A 296 -3.27 10.24 1.83
N PHE A 297 -3.02 9.13 1.13
CA PHE A 297 -3.94 8.00 1.03
C PHE A 297 -4.20 7.37 2.40
N VAL A 298 -3.15 7.08 3.16
CA VAL A 298 -3.26 6.49 4.51
C VAL A 298 -4.08 7.39 5.43
N LEU A 299 -3.78 8.67 5.48
CA LEU A 299 -4.53 9.64 6.30
C LEU A 299 -5.99 9.72 5.87
N THR A 300 -6.26 9.76 4.57
CA THR A 300 -7.63 9.82 4.04
C THR A 300 -8.43 8.57 4.38
N ILE A 301 -7.85 7.38 4.25
CA ILE A 301 -8.54 6.12 4.57
C ILE A 301 -8.83 6.00 6.06
N CYS A 302 -7.90 6.43 6.92
CA CYS A 302 -8.09 6.48 8.37
C CYS A 302 -9.25 7.40 8.77
N VAL A 303 -9.28 8.61 8.22
CA VAL A 303 -10.41 9.54 8.42
C VAL A 303 -11.74 8.91 8.00
N GLY A 304 -11.76 8.24 6.84
CA GLY A 304 -12.97 7.56 6.36
C GLY A 304 -13.47 6.44 7.28
N PHE A 305 -12.56 5.67 7.87
CA PHE A 305 -12.92 4.67 8.88
C PHE A 305 -13.52 5.30 10.13
N LEU A 306 -12.94 6.40 10.62
CA LEU A 306 -13.46 7.15 11.76
C LEU A 306 -14.85 7.70 11.49
N LEU A 307 -15.05 8.29 10.31
CA LEU A 307 -16.35 8.80 9.89
C LEU A 307 -17.41 7.70 9.83
N LYS A 308 -17.06 6.49 9.40
CA LYS A 308 -18.00 5.35 9.39
C LYS A 308 -18.47 4.93 10.79
N LYS A 309 -17.69 5.22 11.83
CA LYS A 309 -18.05 4.95 13.24
C LYS A 309 -18.89 6.07 13.87
N GLN A 310 -19.06 7.21 13.20
CA GLN A 310 -19.81 8.34 13.75
C GLN A 310 -21.32 8.13 13.72
N PRO A 311 -22.05 8.71 14.67
CA PRO A 311 -23.51 8.71 14.68
C PRO A 311 -24.09 9.29 13.37
N LYS A 312 -25.20 8.72 12.91
CA LYS A 312 -25.87 9.14 11.68
C LYS A 312 -26.23 10.63 11.67
N GLN A 313 -26.54 11.18 12.83
CA GLN A 313 -26.87 12.62 13.01
C GLN A 313 -25.71 13.51 12.58
N VAL A 314 -24.46 13.15 12.94
CA VAL A 314 -23.26 13.89 12.56
C VAL A 314 -23.04 13.84 11.06
N LEU A 315 -23.27 12.69 10.44
CA LEU A 315 -23.04 12.49 9.00
C LEU A 315 -24.09 13.13 8.11
N LYS A 316 -25.32 13.41 8.63
CA LYS A 316 -26.42 14.00 7.85
C LYS A 316 -26.07 15.34 7.21
N SER A 317 -25.25 16.15 7.87
CA SER A 317 -24.82 17.48 7.36
C SER A 317 -23.85 17.38 6.16
N PHE A 318 -23.24 16.21 5.93
CA PHE A 318 -22.20 16.04 4.91
C PHE A 318 -22.62 15.15 3.75
N VAL A 319 -23.33 14.06 4.06
CA VAL A 319 -23.68 13.03 3.09
C VAL A 319 -25.08 12.48 3.36
N ARG A 320 -25.69 11.91 2.34
CA ARG A 320 -26.91 11.12 2.51
C ARG A 320 -26.59 9.86 3.31
N VAL A 321 -27.17 9.74 4.49
CA VAL A 321 -26.87 8.71 5.49
C VAL A 321 -27.17 7.30 4.99
N ASP A 322 -28.22 7.14 4.18
CA ASP A 322 -28.58 5.88 3.52
C ASP A 322 -27.48 5.34 2.59
N LYS A 323 -26.63 6.20 2.06
CA LYS A 323 -25.52 5.84 1.17
C LYS A 323 -24.21 5.53 1.90
N VAL A 324 -24.06 5.95 3.17
CA VAL A 324 -22.80 5.78 3.94
C VAL A 324 -22.31 4.33 4.02
N PRO A 325 -23.18 3.32 4.28
CA PRO A 325 -22.71 1.93 4.34
C PRO A 325 -22.09 1.43 3.04
N LYS A 326 -22.56 1.96 1.90
CA LYS A 326 -22.10 1.58 0.55
C LYS A 326 -20.87 2.39 0.08
N MET A 327 -20.52 3.48 0.77
CA MET A 327 -19.36 4.29 0.42
C MET A 327 -18.06 3.64 0.88
N SER A 328 -17.00 3.72 0.05
CA SER A 328 -15.66 3.44 0.53
C SER A 328 -15.22 4.48 1.58
N PRO A 329 -14.36 4.14 2.54
CA PRO A 329 -13.81 5.12 3.49
C PRO A 329 -13.17 6.32 2.78
N ILE A 330 -12.46 6.10 1.69
CA ILE A 330 -11.81 7.17 0.92
C ILE A 330 -12.85 8.13 0.37
N LEU A 331 -13.88 7.63 -0.30
CA LEU A 331 -14.95 8.47 -0.85
C LEU A 331 -15.71 9.24 0.24
N LEU A 332 -15.95 8.60 1.39
CA LEU A 332 -16.60 9.24 2.53
C LEU A 332 -15.74 10.37 3.09
N ALA A 333 -14.45 10.11 3.31
CA ALA A 333 -13.51 11.12 3.76
C ALA A 333 -13.45 12.31 2.79
N GLN A 334 -13.30 12.06 1.50
CA GLN A 334 -13.24 13.09 0.47
C GLN A 334 -14.50 13.98 0.48
N LYS A 335 -15.69 13.39 0.56
CA LYS A 335 -16.94 14.16 0.61
C LYS A 335 -17.11 14.99 1.88
N CYS A 336 -16.61 14.52 2.99
CA CYS A 336 -16.65 15.26 4.24
C CYS A 336 -15.59 16.37 4.28
N LEU A 337 -14.39 16.12 3.72
CA LEU A 337 -13.33 17.13 3.62
C LEU A 337 -13.73 18.33 2.76
N ASP A 338 -14.50 18.12 1.69
CA ASP A 338 -14.97 19.23 0.82
C ASP A 338 -15.95 20.17 1.53
N LYS A 339 -16.67 19.70 2.53
CA LYS A 339 -17.75 20.47 3.17
C LYS A 339 -17.41 21.07 4.52
N THR A 340 -16.55 20.43 5.29
CA THR A 340 -16.14 20.90 6.62
C THR A 340 -14.79 20.34 7.01
N PHE A 341 -13.84 21.16 6.77
CA PHE A 341 -12.47 20.94 7.18
C PHE A 341 -12.31 20.81 8.71
N ASP A 342 -13.15 21.51 9.48
CA ASP A 342 -13.05 21.60 10.95
C ASP A 342 -13.46 20.33 11.71
N LEU A 343 -14.39 19.54 11.16
CA LEU A 343 -14.78 18.27 11.76
C LEU A 343 -13.78 17.14 11.44
N ALA A 344 -13.22 17.12 10.25
CA ALA A 344 -12.12 16.22 9.93
C ALA A 344 -10.91 16.45 10.85
N LEU A 345 -10.79 17.66 11.36
CA LEU A 345 -9.72 18.13 12.22
C LEU A 345 -9.78 17.58 13.65
N SER A 346 -10.95 17.53 14.24
CA SER A 346 -11.13 16.88 15.55
C SER A 346 -10.73 15.41 15.48
N PHE A 347 -10.88 14.78 14.30
CA PHE A 347 -10.46 13.41 14.04
C PHE A 347 -8.94 13.27 13.90
N PHE A 348 -8.26 14.25 13.24
CA PHE A 348 -6.80 14.25 13.17
C PHE A 348 -6.14 14.50 14.54
N LEU A 349 -6.73 15.35 15.38
CA LEU A 349 -6.27 15.55 16.75
C LEU A 349 -6.40 14.28 17.60
N ASN A 350 -7.47 13.53 17.40
CA ASN A 350 -7.64 12.24 18.04
C ASN A 350 -6.70 11.16 17.47
N LEU A 351 -6.36 11.20 16.17
CA LEU A 351 -5.33 10.34 15.57
C LEU A 351 -3.96 10.54 16.26
N SER A 352 -3.57 11.79 16.54
CA SER A 352 -2.29 12.08 17.20
C SER A 352 -2.22 11.56 18.64
N LYS A 353 -3.37 11.46 19.32
CA LYS A 353 -3.44 10.99 20.72
C LYS A 353 -3.61 9.47 20.85
N ASN A 354 -4.23 8.81 19.88
CA ASN A 354 -4.64 7.41 19.99
C ASN A 354 -4.50 6.64 18.65
N TRP A 355 -3.40 6.84 17.91
CA TRP A 355 -3.19 6.19 16.62
C TRP A 355 -3.35 4.66 16.68
N ALA A 356 -2.93 4.03 17.78
CA ALA A 356 -3.04 2.59 17.99
C ALA A 356 -4.46 2.11 18.37
N THR A 357 -5.30 2.96 18.98
CA THR A 357 -6.63 2.56 19.49
C THR A 357 -7.77 2.75 18.48
N PHE A 358 -7.52 3.46 17.38
CA PHE A 358 -8.57 3.79 16.41
C PHE A 358 -9.10 2.62 15.58
N PHE A 359 -8.39 1.49 15.57
CA PHE A 359 -8.69 0.34 14.72
C PHE A 359 -9.09 -0.92 15.52
N SER A 360 -9.35 -0.77 16.80
CA SER A 360 -9.93 -1.84 17.66
C SER A 360 -11.39 -2.10 17.37
#